data_4e2e811e4cc4809a39ac7d63cef10cc6
#
_entry.id   4e2e811e4cc4809a39ac7d63cef10cc6
#
_cell.length_a   1.000
_cell.length_b   1.000
_cell.length_c   1.000
_cell.angle_alpha   90.00
_cell.angle_beta   90.00
_cell.angle_gamma   90.00
#
_symmetry.space_group_name_H-M   'P 1'
#
loop_
_entity.id
_entity.type
_entity.pdbx_description
1 polymer ?
#
loop_
_entity_poly.entity_id
_entity_poly.type
_entity_poly.pdbx_seq_one_letter_code
_entity_poly.pdbx_strand_id
1 'polypeptide(L)'
;MRVLPSVLRLATLSLGLLFAAKALAVDEKQLIDSINDYRSQVQRCAGEVSAELPPLAGDPRLALSATSVVNLQQAMVAANYPMKNVQAISLSGPRDAASAMKAIQESFCQIVLDPQFVDIGVSRQDREWRIVLARPLLSARLGDWQAEGQKLLAELNVARGRPRQCGTQSFAAATPLTWNAILATAAETHSRSMANNNYFDHKDRDGRTPGDRAELAGYSGQQIGENIAAGQDTVRKVVDGWVASPGHCANLMNPQYQELGAAYATDPKSDSGIYWTAMFGTP
;
A
#
# COMPACT_ATOMS: atom_id res chain seq x y z
N MET A 1 53.23 11.26 46.51
CA MET A 1 52.46 11.89 45.42
C MET A 1 51.98 10.79 44.48
N ARG A 2 50.70 10.45 44.53
CA ARG A 2 50.07 9.53 43.58
C ARG A 2 48.86 10.24 42.98
N VAL A 3 48.91 10.50 41.69
CA VAL A 3 47.83 11.09 40.88
C VAL A 3 46.97 9.93 40.43
N LEU A 4 45.66 9.95 40.79
CA LEU A 4 44.64 9.05 40.23
C LEU A 4 44.01 9.74 39.02
N PRO A 5 43.81 9.04 37.91
CA PRO A 5 43.09 9.61 36.76
C PRO A 5 41.57 9.45 36.94
N SER A 6 40.87 10.57 36.72
CA SER A 6 39.41 10.58 36.59
C SER A 6 39.02 10.02 35.23
N VAL A 7 38.47 8.82 35.23
CA VAL A 7 37.76 8.24 34.06
C VAL A 7 36.44 7.72 34.57
N LEU A 8 35.36 8.16 33.98
CA LEU A 8 34.07 7.56 33.87
C LEU A 8 32.90 8.54 34.12
N ARG A 9 32.45 9.17 33.07
CA ARG A 9 31.03 9.58 32.88
C ARG A 9 30.77 9.95 31.42
N LEU A 10 30.63 8.95 30.57
CA LEU A 10 30.06 9.10 29.20
C LEU A 10 29.50 7.75 28.69
N ALA A 11 28.39 7.30 29.24
CA ALA A 11 27.75 6.09 28.72
C ALA A 11 26.23 5.99 28.96
N THR A 12 25.49 7.08 29.16
CA THR A 12 24.04 6.96 29.44
C THR A 12 23.13 7.76 28.50
N LEU A 13 23.65 8.45 27.48
CA LEU A 13 22.80 9.25 26.58
C LEU A 13 22.37 8.56 25.28
N SER A 14 22.97 7.44 24.89
CA SER A 14 22.71 6.83 23.57
C SER A 14 21.54 5.84 23.54
N LEU A 15 21.08 5.33 24.66
CA LEU A 15 20.00 4.33 24.70
C LEU A 15 18.60 4.95 24.59
N GLY A 16 18.42 6.16 25.13
CA GLY A 16 17.12 6.86 25.10
C GLY A 16 16.73 7.37 23.71
N LEU A 17 17.69 7.79 22.90
CA LEU A 17 17.45 8.28 21.54
C LEU A 17 17.03 7.16 20.56
N LEU A 18 17.57 5.94 20.73
CA LEU A 18 17.21 4.79 19.92
C LEU A 18 15.79 4.27 20.20
N PHE A 19 15.30 4.37 21.44
CA PHE A 19 13.94 3.98 21.80
C PHE A 19 12.91 5.02 21.29
N ALA A 20 13.20 6.30 21.36
CA ALA A 20 12.33 7.35 20.85
C ALA A 20 12.19 7.29 19.31
N ALA A 21 13.27 7.08 18.58
CA ALA A 21 13.24 6.94 17.12
C ALA A 21 12.43 5.70 16.65
N LYS A 22 12.52 4.58 17.39
CA LYS A 22 11.72 3.38 17.10
C LYS A 22 10.24 3.59 17.40
N ALA A 23 9.89 4.30 18.46
CA ALA A 23 8.50 4.59 18.82
C ALA A 23 7.85 5.54 17.80
N LEU A 24 8.58 6.55 17.32
CA LEU A 24 8.09 7.45 16.26
C LEU A 24 7.80 6.71 14.96
N ALA A 25 8.71 5.84 14.50
CA ALA A 25 8.51 5.03 13.30
C ALA A 25 7.33 4.04 13.41
N VAL A 26 6.99 3.60 14.63
CA VAL A 26 5.82 2.74 14.89
C VAL A 26 4.51 3.52 14.74
N ASP A 27 4.43 4.72 15.31
CA ASP A 27 3.24 5.57 15.23
C ASP A 27 2.94 6.02 13.80
N GLU A 28 3.99 6.38 13.02
CA GLU A 28 3.86 6.78 11.61
C GLU A 28 3.31 5.62 10.77
N LYS A 29 3.86 4.42 10.95
CA LYS A 29 3.35 3.22 10.29
C LYS A 29 1.91 2.90 10.71
N GLN A 30 1.59 2.99 11.99
CA GLN A 30 0.25 2.73 12.50
C GLN A 30 -0.77 3.71 11.91
N LEU A 31 -0.40 4.98 11.69
CA LEU A 31 -1.28 5.94 11.03
C LEU A 31 -1.52 5.57 9.56
N ILE A 32 -0.48 5.16 8.83
CA ILE A 32 -0.63 4.68 7.44
C ILE A 32 -1.58 3.47 7.39
N ASP A 33 -1.38 2.49 8.27
CA ASP A 33 -2.24 1.30 8.35
C ASP A 33 -3.69 1.71 8.65
N SER A 34 -3.93 2.63 9.60
CA SER A 34 -5.27 3.12 9.94
C SER A 34 -5.94 3.87 8.79
N ILE A 35 -5.19 4.66 8.02
CA ILE A 35 -5.70 5.33 6.81
C ILE A 35 -6.08 4.29 5.76
N ASN A 36 -5.27 3.26 5.56
CA ASN A 36 -5.56 2.19 4.60
C ASN A 36 -6.77 1.36 5.02
N ASP A 37 -6.93 1.05 6.31
CA ASP A 37 -8.12 0.39 6.84
C ASP A 37 -9.39 1.23 6.63
N TYR A 38 -9.30 2.55 6.80
CA TYR A 38 -10.39 3.48 6.54
C TYR A 38 -10.76 3.54 5.05
N ARG A 39 -9.77 3.54 4.17
CA ARG A 39 -9.96 3.55 2.71
C ARG A 39 -10.54 2.25 2.17
N SER A 40 -10.25 1.11 2.80
CA SER A 40 -10.73 -0.21 2.37
C SER A 40 -12.20 -0.48 2.62
N GLN A 41 -12.91 0.47 3.21
CA GLN A 41 -14.32 0.36 3.56
C GLN A 41 -15.10 1.54 2.98
N VAL A 42 -16.39 1.30 2.70
CA VAL A 42 -17.32 2.38 2.32
C VAL A 42 -17.45 3.36 3.50
N GLN A 43 -17.16 4.62 3.26
CA GLN A 43 -17.18 5.70 4.27
C GLN A 43 -18.20 6.79 3.91
N ARG A 44 -18.63 7.53 4.92
CA ARG A 44 -19.36 8.79 4.72
C ARG A 44 -18.46 9.96 5.07
N CYS A 45 -18.26 10.86 4.10
CA CYS A 45 -17.43 12.04 4.25
C CYS A 45 -18.09 13.24 3.60
N ALA A 46 -18.27 14.32 4.35
CA ALA A 46 -18.90 15.57 3.86
C ALA A 46 -20.25 15.38 3.14
N GLY A 47 -21.03 14.37 3.58
CA GLY A 47 -22.34 14.05 3.00
C GLY A 47 -22.32 13.08 1.82
N GLU A 48 -21.15 12.78 1.28
CA GLU A 48 -20.95 11.81 0.20
C GLU A 48 -20.55 10.43 0.71
N VAL A 49 -20.79 9.39 -0.09
CA VAL A 49 -20.43 8.01 0.20
C VAL A 49 -19.26 7.64 -0.71
N SER A 50 -18.13 7.23 -0.11
CA SER A 50 -16.97 6.76 -0.89
C SER A 50 -17.19 5.34 -1.40
N ALA A 51 -16.47 4.96 -2.46
CA ALA A 51 -16.22 3.56 -2.77
C ALA A 51 -15.17 2.98 -1.81
N GLU A 52 -14.98 1.66 -1.84
CA GLU A 52 -13.79 1.02 -1.34
C GLU A 52 -12.60 1.42 -2.23
N LEU A 53 -11.47 1.78 -1.61
CA LEU A 53 -10.30 2.29 -2.32
C LEU A 53 -9.09 1.39 -2.09
N PRO A 54 -8.18 1.33 -3.08
CA PRO A 54 -6.93 0.61 -2.92
C PRO A 54 -6.09 1.20 -1.79
N PRO A 55 -5.26 0.37 -1.12
CA PRO A 55 -4.34 0.85 -0.12
C PRO A 55 -3.28 1.76 -0.73
N LEU A 56 -2.94 2.83 -0.01
CA LEU A 56 -1.81 3.70 -0.33
C LEU A 56 -0.50 2.97 -0.02
N ALA A 57 0.46 3.06 -0.93
CA ALA A 57 1.80 2.53 -0.71
C ALA A 57 2.66 3.54 0.05
N GLY A 58 3.34 3.10 1.11
CA GLY A 58 4.28 3.94 1.84
C GLY A 58 5.51 4.28 1.00
N ASP A 59 5.80 5.56 0.79
CA ASP A 59 7.00 6.02 0.09
C ASP A 59 7.81 6.96 1.01
N PRO A 60 9.04 6.57 1.41
CA PRO A 60 9.86 7.36 2.33
C PRO A 60 10.23 8.74 1.78
N ARG A 61 10.21 8.95 0.47
CA ARG A 61 10.46 10.25 -0.16
C ARG A 61 9.36 11.27 0.14
N LEU A 62 8.17 10.80 0.53
CA LEU A 62 7.03 11.62 0.93
C LEU A 62 7.02 11.95 2.43
N ALA A 63 7.90 11.36 3.23
CA ALA A 63 8.02 11.64 4.67
C ALA A 63 8.73 12.99 4.90
N LEU A 64 8.09 14.08 4.48
CA LEU A 64 8.62 15.44 4.63
C LEU A 64 8.57 15.90 6.07
N SER A 65 9.51 16.78 6.49
CA SER A 65 9.55 17.33 7.85
C SER A 65 8.19 17.86 8.31
N ALA A 66 7.75 17.45 9.51
CA ALA A 66 6.48 17.85 10.08
C ALA A 66 6.41 19.34 10.45
N THR A 67 7.56 19.93 10.78
CA THR A 67 7.64 21.31 11.30
C THR A 67 8.08 22.35 10.27
N SER A 68 8.55 21.95 9.10
CA SER A 68 9.02 22.87 8.07
C SER A 68 7.90 23.36 7.17
N VAL A 69 7.85 24.68 6.94
CA VAL A 69 7.02 25.23 5.86
C VAL A 69 7.78 25.01 4.55
N VAL A 70 7.29 24.09 3.74
CA VAL A 70 7.91 23.76 2.44
C VAL A 70 6.95 24.05 1.30
N ASN A 71 7.48 24.55 0.19
CA ASN A 71 6.76 24.45 -1.07
C ASN A 71 6.72 22.97 -1.49
N LEU A 72 5.52 22.41 -1.53
CA LEU A 72 5.33 20.99 -1.70
C LEU A 72 5.89 20.47 -3.05
N GLN A 73 5.74 21.26 -4.12
CA GLN A 73 6.30 20.92 -5.42
C GLN A 73 7.84 20.89 -5.42
N GLN A 74 8.46 21.90 -4.80
CA GLN A 74 9.92 21.94 -4.68
C GLN A 74 10.43 20.78 -3.82
N ALA A 75 9.73 20.44 -2.75
CA ALA A 75 10.08 19.30 -1.92
C ALA A 75 10.03 17.97 -2.69
N MET A 76 9.04 17.78 -3.57
CA MET A 76 8.95 16.60 -4.41
C MET A 76 10.09 16.52 -5.43
N VAL A 77 10.46 17.65 -6.03
CA VAL A 77 11.64 17.71 -6.92
C VAL A 77 12.91 17.34 -6.16
N ALA A 78 13.12 17.92 -4.97
CA ALA A 78 14.29 17.62 -4.12
C ALA A 78 14.33 16.17 -3.65
N ALA A 79 13.17 15.55 -3.42
CA ALA A 79 13.03 14.14 -3.06
C ALA A 79 13.15 13.18 -4.27
N ASN A 80 13.38 13.71 -5.47
CA ASN A 80 13.38 12.96 -6.73
C ASN A 80 12.11 12.08 -6.89
N TYR A 81 10.94 12.70 -6.58
CA TYR A 81 9.63 12.07 -6.72
C TYR A 81 8.86 12.74 -7.87
N PRO A 82 8.90 12.20 -9.10
CA PRO A 82 8.10 12.72 -10.20
C PRO A 82 6.62 12.48 -9.93
N MET A 83 5.82 13.52 -9.94
CA MET A 83 4.42 13.47 -9.55
C MET A 83 3.49 14.08 -10.59
N LYS A 84 2.25 13.58 -10.63
CA LYS A 84 1.11 14.21 -11.32
C LYS A 84 0.36 15.15 -10.37
N ASN A 85 0.17 14.72 -9.13
CA ASN A 85 -0.50 15.49 -8.07
C ASN A 85 0.08 15.17 -6.70
N VAL A 86 0.00 16.14 -5.77
CA VAL A 86 0.43 15.99 -4.38
C VAL A 86 -0.41 16.87 -3.47
N GLN A 87 -0.80 16.34 -2.32
CA GLN A 87 -1.43 17.09 -1.22
C GLN A 87 -0.76 16.78 0.11
N ALA A 88 -0.84 17.70 1.06
CA ALA A 88 -0.35 17.51 2.41
C ALA A 88 -1.40 17.90 3.44
N ILE A 89 -1.51 17.08 4.48
CA ILE A 89 -2.26 17.36 5.70
C ILE A 89 -1.23 17.65 6.80
N SER A 90 -1.41 18.76 7.52
CA SER A 90 -0.63 19.10 8.70
C SER A 90 -1.53 19.15 9.92
N LEU A 91 -1.16 18.40 10.98
CA LEU A 91 -1.92 18.35 12.22
C LEU A 91 -1.02 18.80 13.37
N SER A 92 -1.53 19.67 14.22
CA SER A 92 -0.92 20.08 15.49
C SER A 92 -1.76 19.58 16.64
N GLY A 93 -1.14 18.88 17.59
CA GLY A 93 -1.81 18.45 18.81
C GLY A 93 -1.99 16.96 19.03
N PRO A 94 -2.23 16.09 18.04
CA PRO A 94 -2.38 14.66 18.27
C PRO A 94 -1.15 14.03 18.95
N ARG A 95 -1.42 13.17 19.95
CA ARG A 95 -0.35 12.55 20.76
C ARG A 95 0.13 11.22 20.19
N ASP A 96 -0.69 10.57 19.37
CA ASP A 96 -0.50 9.23 18.82
C ASP A 96 -1.24 9.08 17.50
N ALA A 97 -1.02 7.96 16.82
CA ALA A 97 -1.65 7.64 15.54
C ALA A 97 -3.19 7.61 15.62
N ALA A 98 -3.77 7.12 16.72
CA ALA A 98 -5.22 7.05 16.87
C ALA A 98 -5.87 8.44 16.93
N SER A 99 -5.28 9.36 17.69
CA SER A 99 -5.76 10.76 17.77
C SER A 99 -5.52 11.52 16.47
N ALA A 100 -4.43 11.23 15.73
CA ALA A 100 -4.19 11.78 14.41
C ALA A 100 -5.23 11.28 13.40
N MET A 101 -5.52 9.97 13.40
CA MET A 101 -6.55 9.39 12.53
C MET A 101 -7.93 9.98 12.79
N LYS A 102 -8.30 10.19 14.05
CA LYS A 102 -9.56 10.85 14.40
C LYS A 102 -9.65 12.26 13.80
N ALA A 103 -8.60 13.07 13.94
CA ALA A 103 -8.56 14.41 13.35
C ALA A 103 -8.66 14.38 11.81
N ILE A 104 -8.05 13.37 11.16
CA ILE A 104 -8.15 13.17 9.71
C ILE A 104 -9.59 12.85 9.31
N GLN A 105 -10.26 11.94 10.01
CA GLN A 105 -11.65 11.57 9.73
C GLN A 105 -12.59 12.76 9.87
N GLU A 106 -12.38 13.61 10.89
CA GLU A 106 -13.24 14.76 11.17
C GLU A 106 -13.06 15.93 10.19
N SER A 107 -11.82 16.15 9.69
CA SER A 107 -11.50 17.38 8.96
C SER A 107 -10.89 17.17 7.58
N PHE A 108 -10.36 16.00 7.27
CA PHE A 108 -9.60 15.74 6.06
C PHE A 108 -10.01 14.44 5.34
N CYS A 109 -11.19 13.89 5.66
CA CYS A 109 -11.66 12.64 5.09
C CYS A 109 -11.73 12.70 3.54
N GLN A 110 -12.10 13.82 2.94
CA GLN A 110 -12.13 13.97 1.49
C GLN A 110 -10.75 13.79 0.85
N ILE A 111 -9.69 14.27 1.52
CA ILE A 111 -8.32 14.16 1.00
C ILE A 111 -7.85 12.70 1.05
N VAL A 112 -8.05 12.01 2.18
CA VAL A 112 -7.60 10.62 2.31
C VAL A 112 -8.47 9.63 1.54
N LEU A 113 -9.71 9.99 1.19
CA LEU A 113 -10.62 9.21 0.36
C LEU A 113 -10.58 9.59 -1.13
N ASP A 114 -9.66 10.46 -1.54
CA ASP A 114 -9.51 10.77 -2.96
C ASP A 114 -8.83 9.59 -3.68
N PRO A 115 -9.51 8.98 -4.70
CA PRO A 115 -9.00 7.81 -5.41
C PRO A 115 -7.74 8.07 -6.24
N GLN A 116 -7.45 9.34 -6.54
CA GLN A 116 -6.27 9.69 -7.33
C GLN A 116 -4.95 9.45 -6.59
N PHE A 117 -4.94 9.48 -5.25
CA PHE A 117 -3.72 9.27 -4.47
C PHE A 117 -3.43 7.79 -4.27
N VAL A 118 -2.17 7.42 -4.47
CA VAL A 118 -1.69 6.04 -4.45
C VAL A 118 -0.48 5.83 -3.55
N ASP A 119 0.30 6.88 -3.29
CA ASP A 119 1.45 6.87 -2.40
C ASP A 119 1.20 7.78 -1.19
N ILE A 120 1.76 7.38 -0.04
CA ILE A 120 1.68 8.13 1.21
C ILE A 120 3.02 8.17 1.93
N GLY A 121 3.34 9.33 2.49
CA GLY A 121 4.41 9.48 3.49
C GLY A 121 3.87 10.16 4.73
N VAL A 122 4.30 9.68 5.89
CA VAL A 122 3.96 10.26 7.18
C VAL A 122 5.23 10.61 7.92
N SER A 123 5.26 11.77 8.53
CA SER A 123 6.31 12.18 9.46
C SER A 123 5.69 12.80 10.71
N ARG A 124 6.35 12.59 11.83
CA ARG A 124 5.97 13.13 13.13
C ARG A 124 7.17 13.75 13.82
N GLN A 125 6.95 14.91 14.42
CA GLN A 125 7.87 15.52 15.35
C GLN A 125 7.08 16.04 16.56
N ASP A 126 7.23 15.38 17.71
CA ASP A 126 6.44 15.61 18.92
C ASP A 126 4.94 15.46 18.69
N ARG A 127 4.21 16.58 18.60
CA ARG A 127 2.75 16.63 18.36
C ARG A 127 2.41 17.25 17.01
N GLU A 128 3.41 17.44 16.17
CA GLU A 128 3.26 17.91 14.79
C GLU A 128 3.32 16.70 13.86
N TRP A 129 2.32 16.56 13.01
CA TRP A 129 2.22 15.50 12.01
C TRP A 129 2.14 16.10 10.63
N ARG A 130 2.81 15.47 9.70
CA ARG A 130 2.64 15.74 8.28
C ARG A 130 2.36 14.45 7.53
N ILE A 131 1.24 14.44 6.81
CA ILE A 131 0.81 13.36 5.94
C ILE A 131 0.85 13.90 4.52
N VAL A 132 1.63 13.30 3.65
CA VAL A 132 1.73 13.66 2.24
C VAL A 132 1.14 12.53 1.42
N LEU A 133 0.16 12.86 0.59
CA LEU A 133 -0.46 11.95 -0.37
C LEU A 133 -0.06 12.39 -1.77
N ALA A 134 0.33 11.43 -2.60
CA ALA A 134 0.81 11.74 -3.93
C ALA A 134 0.31 10.74 -4.99
N ARG A 135 0.18 11.25 -6.22
CA ARG A 135 0.05 10.46 -7.43
C ARG A 135 1.35 10.58 -8.23
N PRO A 136 2.13 9.51 -8.39
CA PRO A 136 3.34 9.55 -9.21
C PRO A 136 3.01 9.74 -10.70
N LEU A 137 3.97 10.28 -11.45
CA LEU A 137 3.97 10.09 -12.89
C LEU A 137 4.31 8.63 -13.17
N LEU A 138 3.44 7.95 -13.92
CA LEU A 138 3.70 6.57 -14.30
C LEU A 138 5.01 6.49 -15.08
N SER A 139 5.88 5.58 -14.68
CA SER A 139 7.09 5.28 -15.42
C SER A 139 6.71 4.63 -16.74
N ALA A 140 7.18 5.20 -17.86
CA ALA A 140 7.06 4.56 -19.18
C ALA A 140 7.90 3.25 -19.30
N ARG A 141 8.50 2.79 -18.21
CA ARG A 141 9.43 1.65 -18.16
C ARG A 141 8.84 0.37 -17.58
N LEU A 142 7.52 0.30 -17.40
CA LEU A 142 6.89 -0.98 -17.10
C LEU A 142 7.09 -1.90 -18.30
N GLY A 143 7.61 -3.10 -18.04
CA GLY A 143 7.85 -4.11 -19.03
C GLY A 143 6.57 -4.75 -19.57
N ASP A 144 6.74 -5.84 -20.30
CA ASP A 144 5.62 -6.70 -20.67
C ASP A 144 4.86 -7.17 -19.43
N TRP A 145 3.53 -7.22 -19.49
CA TRP A 145 2.68 -7.54 -18.35
C TRP A 145 2.94 -8.94 -17.78
N GLN A 146 3.32 -9.91 -18.63
CA GLN A 146 3.65 -11.27 -18.19
C GLN A 146 4.95 -11.27 -17.38
N ALA A 147 5.96 -10.55 -17.84
CA ALA A 147 7.21 -10.40 -17.12
C ALA A 147 7.03 -9.69 -15.78
N GLU A 148 6.21 -8.64 -15.73
CA GLU A 148 5.88 -7.95 -14.47
C GLU A 148 5.02 -8.83 -13.55
N GLY A 149 4.10 -9.62 -14.09
CA GLY A 149 3.32 -10.61 -13.36
C GLY A 149 4.20 -11.67 -12.70
N GLN A 150 5.22 -12.16 -13.39
CA GLN A 150 6.20 -13.11 -12.81
C GLN A 150 7.08 -12.46 -11.74
N LYS A 151 7.46 -11.19 -11.90
CA LYS A 151 8.14 -10.44 -10.84
C LYS A 151 7.24 -10.29 -9.61
N LEU A 152 5.94 -10.06 -9.83
CA LEU A 152 4.97 -9.98 -8.74
C LEU A 152 4.86 -11.33 -8.01
N LEU A 153 4.80 -12.46 -8.70
CA LEU A 153 4.87 -13.78 -8.09
C LEU A 153 6.12 -13.95 -7.22
N ALA A 154 7.28 -13.53 -7.70
CA ALA A 154 8.53 -13.64 -6.96
C ALA A 154 8.50 -12.82 -5.66
N GLU A 155 8.04 -11.57 -5.70
CA GLU A 155 7.91 -10.71 -4.51
C GLU A 155 6.85 -11.22 -3.53
N LEU A 156 5.71 -11.75 -4.04
CA LEU A 156 4.70 -12.39 -3.20
C LEU A 156 5.26 -13.63 -2.48
N ASN A 157 6.04 -14.43 -3.16
CA ASN A 157 6.67 -15.61 -2.56
C ASN A 157 7.69 -15.23 -1.48
N VAL A 158 8.44 -14.13 -1.65
CA VAL A 158 9.28 -13.58 -0.59
C VAL A 158 8.42 -13.15 0.62
N ALA A 159 7.27 -12.52 0.37
CA ALA A 159 6.36 -12.12 1.43
C ALA A 159 5.75 -13.31 2.16
N ARG A 160 5.32 -14.35 1.45
CA ARG A 160 4.75 -15.60 1.98
C ARG A 160 5.75 -16.43 2.78
N GLY A 161 7.02 -16.39 2.43
CA GLY A 161 8.09 -17.14 3.09
C GLY A 161 8.41 -16.74 4.54
N ARG A 162 7.69 -15.77 5.11
CA ARG A 162 7.88 -15.30 6.49
C ARG A 162 6.55 -15.23 7.23
N PRO A 163 6.52 -15.62 8.54
CA PRO A 163 5.32 -15.41 9.36
C PRO A 163 4.91 -13.94 9.37
N ARG A 164 3.59 -13.66 9.36
CA ARG A 164 3.04 -12.31 9.32
C ARG A 164 1.84 -12.15 10.23
N GLN A 165 1.70 -10.91 10.70
CA GLN A 165 0.48 -10.42 11.32
C GLN A 165 -0.29 -9.62 10.26
N CYS A 166 -1.50 -10.07 9.90
CA CYS A 166 -2.41 -9.39 8.99
C CYS A 166 -3.61 -8.87 9.79
N GLY A 167 -3.56 -7.60 10.18
CA GLY A 167 -4.52 -7.06 11.14
C GLY A 167 -4.43 -7.81 12.48
N THR A 168 -5.53 -8.42 12.91
CA THR A 168 -5.61 -9.23 14.15
C THR A 168 -5.26 -10.71 13.93
N GLN A 169 -5.05 -11.16 12.69
CA GLN A 169 -4.78 -12.56 12.37
C GLN A 169 -3.27 -12.81 12.19
N SER A 170 -2.78 -13.88 12.80
CA SER A 170 -1.40 -14.35 12.63
C SER A 170 -1.32 -15.48 11.63
N PHE A 171 -0.41 -15.38 10.69
CA PHE A 171 -0.14 -16.39 9.67
C PHE A 171 1.28 -16.93 9.82
N ALA A 172 1.44 -18.25 9.78
CA ALA A 172 2.72 -18.88 9.57
C ALA A 172 3.24 -18.59 8.15
N ALA A 173 4.53 -18.84 7.90
CA ALA A 173 5.04 -18.86 6.54
C ALA A 173 4.23 -19.86 5.69
N ALA A 174 3.82 -19.45 4.50
CA ALA A 174 3.08 -20.27 3.55
C ALA A 174 4.00 -20.79 2.43
N THR A 175 3.62 -21.90 1.83
CA THR A 175 4.35 -22.47 0.67
C THR A 175 4.38 -21.49 -0.50
N PRO A 176 5.47 -21.44 -1.27
CA PRO A 176 5.53 -20.63 -2.48
C PRO A 176 4.42 -21.02 -3.48
N LEU A 177 3.86 -20.00 -4.12
CA LEU A 177 2.93 -20.15 -5.23
C LEU A 177 3.68 -20.47 -6.51
N THR A 178 3.05 -21.23 -7.41
CA THR A 178 3.54 -21.48 -8.77
C THR A 178 2.75 -20.65 -9.80
N TRP A 179 3.40 -20.34 -10.93
CA TRP A 179 2.73 -19.58 -11.99
C TRP A 179 1.69 -20.41 -12.71
N ASN A 180 0.49 -19.84 -12.88
CA ASN A 180 -0.56 -20.39 -13.71
C ASN A 180 -0.95 -19.39 -14.82
N ALA A 181 -0.74 -19.78 -16.08
CA ALA A 181 -0.97 -18.92 -17.23
C ALA A 181 -2.46 -18.62 -17.48
N ILE A 182 -3.35 -19.53 -17.08
CA ILE A 182 -4.81 -19.34 -17.21
C ILE A 182 -5.27 -18.25 -16.24
N LEU A 183 -4.85 -18.34 -14.98
CA LEU A 183 -5.12 -17.30 -13.99
C LEU A 183 -4.49 -15.96 -14.38
N ALA A 184 -3.32 -15.97 -15.03
CA ALA A 184 -2.67 -14.75 -15.50
C ALA A 184 -3.47 -14.08 -16.63
N THR A 185 -4.07 -14.86 -17.54
CA THR A 185 -4.97 -14.34 -18.57
C THR A 185 -6.24 -13.73 -17.98
N ALA A 186 -6.83 -14.39 -16.98
CA ALA A 186 -7.99 -13.84 -16.26
C ALA A 186 -7.64 -12.53 -15.53
N ALA A 187 -6.46 -12.47 -14.89
CA ALA A 187 -5.95 -11.28 -14.21
C ALA A 187 -5.72 -10.13 -15.21
N GLU A 188 -5.15 -10.40 -16.38
CA GLU A 188 -4.92 -9.41 -17.44
C GLU A 188 -6.23 -8.84 -17.97
N THR A 189 -7.20 -9.69 -18.24
CA THR A 189 -8.54 -9.31 -18.70
C THR A 189 -9.19 -8.35 -17.69
N HIS A 190 -9.12 -8.65 -16.39
CA HIS A 190 -9.69 -7.80 -15.36
C HIS A 190 -8.93 -6.48 -15.20
N SER A 191 -7.60 -6.51 -15.16
CA SER A 191 -6.78 -5.29 -15.10
C SER A 191 -7.09 -4.33 -16.26
N ARG A 192 -7.23 -4.88 -17.47
CA ARG A 192 -7.61 -4.14 -18.66
C ARG A 192 -9.05 -3.60 -18.59
N SER A 193 -9.98 -4.39 -18.06
CA SER A 193 -11.36 -3.95 -17.84
C SER A 193 -11.40 -2.76 -16.89
N MET A 194 -10.71 -2.82 -15.74
CA MET A 194 -10.61 -1.72 -14.79
C MET A 194 -10.00 -0.47 -15.41
N ALA A 195 -8.88 -0.62 -16.15
CA ALA A 195 -8.19 0.49 -16.78
C ALA A 195 -9.05 1.18 -17.83
N ASN A 196 -9.61 0.43 -18.78
CA ASN A 196 -10.34 0.96 -19.93
C ASN A 196 -11.71 1.56 -19.55
N ASN A 197 -12.33 1.05 -18.48
CA ASN A 197 -13.66 1.49 -18.04
C ASN A 197 -13.60 2.37 -16.77
N ASN A 198 -12.40 2.73 -16.35
CA ASN A 198 -12.16 3.63 -15.22
C ASN A 198 -12.96 3.24 -13.96
N TYR A 199 -12.73 2.04 -13.44
CA TYR A 199 -13.32 1.56 -12.18
C TYR A 199 -12.32 0.74 -11.38
N PHE A 200 -12.59 0.55 -10.10
CA PHE A 200 -11.81 -0.30 -9.21
C PHE A 200 -12.77 -1.14 -8.37
N ASP A 201 -12.92 -2.40 -8.71
CA ASP A 201 -13.83 -3.36 -8.05
C ASP A 201 -13.38 -4.77 -8.38
N HIS A 202 -13.65 -5.72 -7.48
CA HIS A 202 -13.48 -7.15 -7.73
C HIS A 202 -14.47 -7.70 -8.76
N LYS A 203 -15.63 -7.08 -8.92
CA LYS A 203 -16.61 -7.44 -9.94
C LYS A 203 -16.41 -6.64 -11.22
N ASP A 204 -16.54 -7.31 -12.34
CA ASP A 204 -16.61 -6.63 -13.63
C ASP A 204 -17.89 -5.81 -13.78
N ARG A 205 -17.90 -4.91 -14.75
CA ARG A 205 -19.09 -4.08 -15.07
C ARG A 205 -20.32 -4.89 -15.43
N ASP A 206 -20.16 -6.12 -15.89
CA ASP A 206 -21.24 -7.09 -16.19
C ASP A 206 -21.56 -8.01 -15.00
N GLY A 207 -20.97 -7.75 -13.83
CA GLY A 207 -21.25 -8.45 -12.57
C GLY A 207 -20.45 -9.73 -12.34
N ARG A 208 -19.53 -10.11 -13.22
CA ARG A 208 -18.68 -11.31 -13.05
C ARG A 208 -17.75 -11.16 -11.85
N THR A 209 -17.68 -12.23 -11.07
CA THR A 209 -16.77 -12.37 -9.94
C THR A 209 -15.38 -12.86 -10.40
N PRO A 210 -14.35 -12.82 -9.54
CA PRO A 210 -13.05 -13.43 -9.82
C PRO A 210 -13.17 -14.92 -10.20
N GLY A 211 -14.06 -15.67 -9.54
CA GLY A 211 -14.32 -17.07 -9.87
C GLY A 211 -14.86 -17.25 -11.28
N ASP A 212 -15.86 -16.44 -11.68
CA ASP A 212 -16.44 -16.49 -13.03
C ASP A 212 -15.38 -16.17 -14.10
N ARG A 213 -14.46 -15.24 -13.85
CA ARG A 213 -13.36 -14.91 -14.77
C ARG A 213 -12.36 -16.04 -14.91
N ALA A 214 -12.02 -16.70 -13.79
CA ALA A 214 -11.13 -17.86 -13.81
C ALA A 214 -11.73 -19.01 -14.61
N GLU A 215 -13.00 -19.33 -14.38
CA GLU A 215 -13.74 -20.37 -15.11
C GLU A 215 -13.82 -20.05 -16.60
N LEU A 216 -14.19 -18.83 -16.97
CA LEU A 216 -14.24 -18.38 -18.37
C LEU A 216 -12.88 -18.47 -19.07
N ALA A 217 -11.78 -18.26 -18.34
CA ALA A 217 -10.44 -18.44 -18.86
C ALA A 217 -10.03 -19.91 -18.98
N GLY A 218 -10.83 -20.85 -18.44
CA GLY A 218 -10.57 -22.29 -18.48
C GLY A 218 -9.86 -22.85 -17.23
N TYR A 219 -9.85 -22.11 -16.11
CA TYR A 219 -9.33 -22.62 -14.85
C TYR A 219 -10.34 -23.53 -14.17
N SER A 220 -9.91 -24.75 -13.82
CA SER A 220 -10.76 -25.78 -13.23
C SER A 220 -10.48 -26.07 -11.74
N GLY A 221 -9.73 -25.19 -11.06
CA GLY A 221 -9.41 -25.34 -9.64
C GLY A 221 -10.61 -25.08 -8.72
N GLN A 222 -10.43 -25.43 -7.45
CA GLN A 222 -11.52 -25.48 -6.47
C GLN A 222 -11.78 -24.14 -5.77
N GLN A 223 -10.76 -23.31 -5.63
CA GLN A 223 -10.82 -22.07 -4.85
C GLN A 223 -10.12 -20.92 -5.57
N ILE A 224 -10.77 -19.77 -5.64
CA ILE A 224 -10.21 -18.55 -6.22
C ILE A 224 -10.18 -17.44 -5.17
N GLY A 225 -9.06 -16.76 -5.10
CA GLY A 225 -8.89 -15.49 -4.41
C GLY A 225 -8.36 -14.44 -5.36
N GLU A 226 -8.54 -13.18 -4.99
CA GLU A 226 -8.06 -12.06 -5.79
C GLU A 226 -7.55 -10.93 -4.90
N ASN A 227 -6.43 -10.34 -5.28
CA ASN A 227 -6.00 -9.02 -4.81
C ASN A 227 -5.92 -8.08 -6.01
N ILE A 228 -6.47 -6.88 -5.87
CA ILE A 228 -6.35 -5.82 -6.87
C ILE A 228 -5.63 -4.61 -6.28
N ALA A 229 -4.97 -3.84 -7.15
CA ALA A 229 -4.30 -2.59 -6.76
C ALA A 229 -4.37 -1.60 -7.92
N ALA A 230 -4.31 -0.30 -7.62
CA ALA A 230 -4.38 0.73 -8.63
C ALA A 230 -3.45 1.90 -8.28
N GLY A 231 -2.73 2.40 -9.29
CA GLY A 231 -1.86 3.55 -9.19
C GLY A 231 -0.40 3.26 -8.85
N GLN A 232 -0.08 2.10 -8.26
CA GLN A 232 1.29 1.73 -7.93
C GLN A 232 2.10 1.48 -9.21
N ASP A 233 3.23 2.16 -9.34
CA ASP A 233 4.09 2.16 -10.52
C ASP A 233 5.15 1.04 -10.53
N THR A 234 5.22 0.24 -9.48
CA THR A 234 6.16 -0.88 -9.35
C THR A 234 5.53 -2.07 -8.64
N VAL A 235 5.97 -3.28 -9.00
CA VAL A 235 5.60 -4.54 -8.33
C VAL A 235 5.84 -4.46 -6.82
N ARG A 236 6.96 -3.87 -6.40
CA ARG A 236 7.31 -3.74 -4.99
C ARG A 236 6.26 -2.95 -4.21
N LYS A 237 5.82 -1.80 -4.73
CA LYS A 237 4.79 -0.98 -4.09
C LYS A 237 3.45 -1.70 -4.02
N VAL A 238 3.10 -2.48 -5.05
CA VAL A 238 1.87 -3.30 -5.04
C VAL A 238 1.92 -4.30 -3.89
N VAL A 239 3.00 -5.07 -3.78
CA VAL A 239 3.14 -6.08 -2.72
C VAL A 239 3.22 -5.44 -1.33
N ASP A 240 3.97 -4.35 -1.17
CA ASP A 240 4.06 -3.63 0.10
C ASP A 240 2.67 -3.08 0.52
N GLY A 241 1.88 -2.57 -0.42
CA GLY A 241 0.51 -2.13 -0.18
C GLY A 241 -0.41 -3.27 0.25
N TRP A 242 -0.36 -4.42 -0.43
CA TRP A 242 -1.16 -5.59 -0.04
C TRP A 242 -0.75 -6.17 1.30
N VAL A 243 0.53 -6.19 1.62
CA VAL A 243 1.03 -6.63 2.93
C VAL A 243 0.59 -5.70 4.06
N ALA A 244 0.47 -4.40 3.80
CA ALA A 244 0.02 -3.42 4.77
C ALA A 244 -1.50 -3.43 5.02
N SER A 245 -2.29 -3.99 4.09
CA SER A 245 -3.75 -4.09 4.20
C SER A 245 -4.16 -5.43 4.79
N PRO A 246 -4.89 -5.49 5.93
CA PRO A 246 -5.24 -6.73 6.61
C PRO A 246 -5.91 -7.77 5.72
N GLY A 247 -6.90 -7.38 4.93
CA GLY A 247 -7.63 -8.29 4.04
C GLY A 247 -6.76 -8.84 2.90
N HIS A 248 -6.03 -7.97 2.20
CA HIS A 248 -5.11 -8.38 1.13
C HIS A 248 -3.96 -9.24 1.67
N CYS A 249 -3.44 -8.89 2.85
CA CYS A 249 -2.41 -9.65 3.55
C CYS A 249 -2.91 -11.06 3.92
N ALA A 250 -4.10 -11.18 4.48
CA ALA A 250 -4.70 -12.47 4.84
C ALA A 250 -4.90 -13.34 3.59
N ASN A 251 -5.38 -12.75 2.50
CA ASN A 251 -5.56 -13.46 1.23
C ASN A 251 -4.21 -13.92 0.65
N LEU A 252 -3.21 -13.03 0.62
CA LEU A 252 -1.84 -13.33 0.19
C LEU A 252 -1.20 -14.45 1.01
N MET A 253 -1.45 -14.51 2.33
CA MET A 253 -0.88 -15.49 3.26
C MET A 253 -1.69 -16.79 3.37
N ASN A 254 -2.85 -16.89 2.70
CA ASN A 254 -3.67 -18.10 2.77
C ASN A 254 -2.89 -19.33 2.30
N PRO A 255 -2.70 -20.35 3.16
CA PRO A 255 -1.90 -21.53 2.84
C PRO A 255 -2.57 -22.49 1.85
N GLN A 256 -3.86 -22.33 1.58
CA GLN A 256 -4.60 -23.16 0.64
C GLN A 256 -4.26 -22.85 -0.81
N TYR A 257 -3.87 -21.60 -1.11
CA TYR A 257 -3.47 -21.25 -2.47
C TYR A 257 -2.11 -21.82 -2.82
N GLN A 258 -2.04 -22.40 -4.03
CA GLN A 258 -0.85 -23.03 -4.57
C GLN A 258 -0.42 -22.41 -5.90
N GLU A 259 -1.33 -21.72 -6.59
CA GLU A 259 -1.09 -21.12 -7.90
C GLU A 259 -1.38 -19.61 -7.89
N LEU A 260 -0.70 -18.90 -8.77
CA LEU A 260 -0.90 -17.47 -9.01
C LEU A 260 -0.83 -17.16 -10.49
N GLY A 261 -1.78 -16.36 -10.95
CA GLY A 261 -1.66 -15.59 -12.18
C GLY A 261 -1.77 -14.11 -11.87
N ALA A 262 -0.90 -13.29 -12.44
CA ALA A 262 -0.91 -11.86 -12.17
C ALA A 262 -0.62 -11.05 -13.42
N ALA A 263 -1.21 -9.86 -13.49
CA ALA A 263 -1.05 -8.94 -14.61
C ALA A 263 -1.29 -7.49 -14.20
N TYR A 264 -0.91 -6.58 -15.07
CA TYR A 264 -1.32 -5.18 -15.00
C TYR A 264 -1.82 -4.68 -16.35
N ALA A 265 -2.58 -3.59 -16.33
CA ALA A 265 -2.92 -2.81 -17.51
C ALA A 265 -2.87 -1.31 -17.20
N THR A 266 -2.65 -0.50 -18.21
CA THR A 266 -2.56 0.96 -18.09
C THR A 266 -3.54 1.66 -19.02
N ASP A 267 -4.19 2.71 -18.52
CA ASP A 267 -4.82 3.75 -19.32
C ASP A 267 -4.49 5.12 -18.70
N PRO A 268 -3.69 5.97 -19.38
CA PRO A 268 -3.34 7.30 -18.87
C PRO A 268 -4.55 8.21 -18.62
N LYS A 269 -5.71 7.91 -19.23
CA LYS A 269 -6.95 8.67 -19.08
C LYS A 269 -7.73 8.26 -17.83
N SER A 270 -7.51 7.06 -17.30
CA SER A 270 -8.18 6.60 -16.09
C SER A 270 -7.66 7.32 -14.85
N ASP A 271 -8.43 7.31 -13.76
CA ASP A 271 -8.11 8.01 -12.52
C ASP A 271 -6.79 7.53 -11.90
N SER A 272 -6.56 6.23 -11.86
CA SER A 272 -5.34 5.65 -11.30
C SER A 272 -4.23 5.44 -12.33
N GLY A 273 -4.54 5.37 -13.62
CA GLY A 273 -3.59 5.22 -14.72
C GLY A 273 -3.02 3.81 -14.91
N ILE A 274 -2.94 3.00 -13.85
CA ILE A 274 -2.46 1.62 -13.85
C ILE A 274 -3.28 0.79 -12.86
N TYR A 275 -3.58 -0.44 -13.23
CA TYR A 275 -4.36 -1.39 -12.44
C TYR A 275 -3.69 -2.76 -12.45
N TRP A 276 -3.60 -3.38 -11.29
CA TRP A 276 -2.98 -4.67 -11.06
C TRP A 276 -4.01 -5.67 -10.55
N THR A 277 -3.89 -6.90 -11.01
CA THR A 277 -4.69 -8.03 -10.53
C THR A 277 -3.77 -9.21 -10.25
N ALA A 278 -3.94 -9.84 -9.10
CA ALA A 278 -3.34 -11.12 -8.75
C ALA A 278 -4.46 -12.09 -8.41
N MET A 279 -4.58 -13.15 -9.20
CA MET A 279 -5.54 -14.23 -8.99
C MET A 279 -4.83 -15.43 -8.36
N PHE A 280 -5.32 -15.87 -7.21
CA PHE A 280 -4.84 -17.04 -6.49
C PHE A 280 -5.74 -18.22 -6.77
N GLY A 281 -5.16 -19.40 -6.88
CA GLY A 281 -5.90 -20.64 -7.15
C GLY A 281 -5.44 -21.81 -6.30
N THR A 282 -6.39 -22.72 -6.07
CA THR A 282 -6.15 -24.08 -5.56
C THR A 282 -6.54 -25.05 -6.65
N PRO A 283 -5.59 -25.86 -7.19
CA PRO A 283 -5.88 -26.86 -8.23
C PRO A 283 -6.94 -27.89 -7.86
#